data_e955572f8df32f9f55c709394ab0c7e2
#
_entry.id   e955572f8df32f9f55c709394ab0c7e2
#
_cell.length_a   1.000
_cell.length_b   1.000
_cell.length_c   1.000
_cell.angle_alpha   90.00
_cell.angle_beta   90.00
_cell.angle_gamma   90.00
#
_symmetry.space_group_name_H-M   'P 1'
#
loop_
_entity.id
_entity.type
_entity.pdbx_description
1 polymer ?
#
loop_
_entity_poly.entity_id
_entity_poly.type
_entity_poly.pdbx_seq_one_letter_code
_entity_poly.pdbx_strand_id
1 'polypeptide(L)'
;MKQIIRLAWSYLKYYRKQTMALFLGIVLSCALFTGIGSLQKSGNHAARENARTKSGDWHYTMRCDTDWFEEFEKTYQPGEKEQGYCVEQVGLLTMRKVIEEPYEIELDYAEEGYLSMMGRTVKEGRYPEEEGEAALDEFTLRNLDIPREIGTTFTLDGETFTLCGIVSEQPSALT
;
A
#
# COMPACT_ATOMS: atom_id res chain seq x y z
N MET A 1 26.61 22.21 49.87
CA MET A 1 25.43 21.85 49.05
C MET A 1 24.09 22.12 49.75
N LYS A 2 23.85 21.68 50.99
CA LYS A 2 22.57 21.90 51.70
C LYS A 2 22.13 23.38 51.85
N GLN A 3 23.08 24.29 52.01
CA GLN A 3 22.78 25.73 52.15
C GLN A 3 22.29 26.37 50.85
N ILE A 4 22.87 25.98 49.71
CA ILE A 4 22.48 26.49 48.39
C ILE A 4 21.05 26.04 48.04
N ILE A 5 20.73 24.78 48.31
CA ILE A 5 19.39 24.23 48.10
C ILE A 5 18.34 24.95 48.96
N ARG A 6 18.69 25.26 50.22
CA ARG A 6 17.82 25.97 51.15
C ARG A 6 17.58 27.43 50.72
N LEU A 7 18.61 28.09 50.20
CA LEU A 7 18.51 29.43 49.61
C LEU A 7 17.63 29.45 48.39
N ALA A 8 17.85 28.50 47.44
CA ALA A 8 17.05 28.36 46.24
C ALA A 8 15.56 28.10 46.55
N TRP A 9 15.28 27.24 47.53
CA TRP A 9 13.92 26.96 48.00
C TRP A 9 13.23 28.18 48.60
N SER A 10 13.96 28.99 49.38
CA SER A 10 13.47 30.25 49.95
C SER A 10 13.14 31.27 48.87
N TYR A 11 13.97 31.34 47.81
CA TYR A 11 13.80 32.23 46.69
C TYR A 11 12.57 31.83 45.83
N LEU A 12 12.40 30.55 45.55
CA LEU A 12 11.22 29.96 44.88
C LEU A 12 9.92 30.28 45.66
N LYS A 13 9.97 30.23 46.96
CA LYS A 13 8.81 30.49 47.81
C LYS A 13 8.46 31.98 47.87
N TYR A 14 9.45 32.86 47.77
CA TYR A 14 9.23 34.32 47.76
C TYR A 14 8.64 34.79 46.43
N TYR A 15 9.13 34.28 45.30
CA TYR A 15 8.67 34.64 43.95
C TYR A 15 7.67 33.63 43.34
N ARG A 16 6.73 33.19 44.13
CA ARG A 16 5.77 32.11 43.72
C ARG A 16 5.09 32.36 42.36
N LYS A 17 4.63 33.61 42.09
CA LYS A 17 3.94 33.95 40.86
C LYS A 17 4.83 33.82 39.62
N GLN A 18 6.07 34.28 39.71
CA GLN A 18 7.06 34.19 38.64
C GLN A 18 7.51 32.73 38.40
N THR A 19 7.73 32.00 39.48
CA THR A 19 8.09 30.59 39.43
C THR A 19 6.99 29.73 38.76
N MET A 20 5.72 29.99 39.13
CA MET A 20 4.57 29.34 38.52
C MET A 20 4.47 29.66 37.02
N ALA A 21 4.66 30.93 36.64
CA ALA A 21 4.64 31.32 35.23
C ALA A 21 5.74 30.65 34.42
N LEU A 22 6.95 30.56 34.98
CA LEU A 22 8.08 29.91 34.33
C LEU A 22 7.87 28.40 34.20
N PHE A 23 7.36 27.76 35.26
CA PHE A 23 7.02 26.34 35.22
C PHE A 23 5.92 26.03 34.19
N LEU A 24 4.86 26.83 34.17
CA LEU A 24 3.81 26.71 33.14
C LEU A 24 4.36 26.89 31.71
N GLY A 25 5.27 27.83 31.49
CA GLY A 25 5.92 28.02 30.20
C GLY A 25 6.72 26.79 29.77
N ILE A 26 7.48 26.18 30.67
CA ILE A 26 8.24 24.96 30.37
C ILE A 26 7.30 23.80 30.07
N VAL A 27 6.27 23.58 30.87
CA VAL A 27 5.29 22.52 30.67
C VAL A 27 4.57 22.68 29.32
N LEU A 28 4.14 23.91 28.99
CA LEU A 28 3.49 24.21 27.75
C LEU A 28 4.41 23.95 26.54
N SER A 29 5.67 24.36 26.62
CA SER A 29 6.66 24.11 25.59
C SER A 29 6.90 22.61 25.38
N CYS A 30 7.08 21.86 26.44
CA CYS A 30 7.22 20.40 26.37
C CYS A 30 5.98 19.72 25.75
N ALA A 31 4.79 20.16 26.15
CA ALA A 31 3.54 19.64 25.61
C ALA A 31 3.40 19.92 24.10
N LEU A 32 3.78 21.12 23.66
CA LEU A 32 3.78 21.46 22.23
C LEU A 32 4.78 20.63 21.44
N PHE A 33 6.01 20.47 21.91
CA PHE A 33 7.01 19.64 21.25
C PHE A 33 6.59 18.17 21.14
N THR A 34 6.06 17.59 22.20
CA THR A 34 5.56 16.20 22.17
C THR A 34 4.34 16.06 21.30
N GLY A 35 3.42 17.03 21.31
CA GLY A 35 2.24 17.06 20.46
C GLY A 35 2.58 17.11 18.98
N ILE A 36 3.49 18.00 18.57
CA ILE A 36 3.94 18.12 17.18
C ILE A 36 4.63 16.81 16.72
N GLY A 37 5.53 16.27 17.54
CA GLY A 37 6.22 15.02 17.25
C GLY A 37 5.27 13.83 17.08
N SER A 38 4.24 13.76 17.92
CA SER A 38 3.21 12.72 17.82
C SER A 38 2.36 12.86 16.56
N LEU A 39 1.94 14.09 16.23
CA LEU A 39 1.18 14.37 15.00
C LEU A 39 1.97 14.03 13.74
N GLN A 40 3.25 14.40 13.70
CA GLN A 40 4.13 14.11 12.57
C GLN A 40 4.30 12.59 12.37
N LYS A 41 4.53 11.84 13.46
CA LYS A 41 4.65 10.39 13.40
C LYS A 41 3.36 9.73 12.94
N SER A 42 2.22 10.17 13.48
CA SER A 42 0.90 9.66 13.09
C SER A 42 0.56 10.00 11.65
N GLY A 43 0.85 11.22 11.20
CA GLY A 43 0.65 11.65 9.81
C GLY A 43 1.50 10.84 8.83
N ASN A 44 2.78 10.61 9.14
CA ASN A 44 3.65 9.80 8.30
C ASN A 44 3.21 8.32 8.24
N HIS A 45 2.72 7.79 9.37
CA HIS A 45 2.17 6.43 9.39
C HIS A 45 0.90 6.32 8.53
N ALA A 46 -0.03 7.25 8.70
CA ALA A 46 -1.26 7.29 7.91
C ALA A 46 -0.99 7.50 6.40
N ALA A 47 -0.02 8.35 6.05
CA ALA A 47 0.38 8.56 4.66
C ALA A 47 0.98 7.29 4.04
N ARG A 48 1.82 6.57 4.78
CA ARG A 48 2.39 5.29 4.34
C ARG A 48 1.32 4.23 4.14
N GLU A 49 0.43 4.07 5.12
CA GLU A 49 -0.66 3.11 5.04
C GLU A 49 -1.60 3.40 3.86
N ASN A 50 -1.88 4.68 3.65
CA ASN A 50 -2.70 5.12 2.53
C ASN A 50 -2.01 4.87 1.17
N ALA A 51 -0.69 5.05 1.09
CA ALA A 51 0.08 4.74 -0.10
C ALA A 51 0.09 3.23 -0.39
N ARG A 52 0.32 2.40 0.62
CA ARG A 52 0.26 0.94 0.50
C ARG A 52 -1.11 0.44 0.03
N THR A 53 -2.17 1.00 0.61
CA THR A 53 -3.55 0.61 0.25
C THR A 53 -3.90 1.02 -1.18
N LYS A 54 -3.41 2.17 -1.65
CA LYS A 54 -3.72 2.69 -3.00
C LYS A 54 -2.83 2.14 -4.09
N SER A 55 -1.54 2.00 -3.81
CA SER A 55 -0.54 1.66 -4.83
C SER A 55 0.06 0.27 -4.68
N GLY A 56 -0.23 -0.43 -3.58
CA GLY A 56 0.37 -1.70 -3.25
C GLY A 56 1.64 -1.58 -2.39
N ASP A 57 2.15 -2.71 -1.94
CA ASP A 57 3.34 -2.82 -1.07
C ASP A 57 4.59 -3.23 -1.87
N TRP A 58 4.95 -2.40 -2.84
CA TRP A 58 6.12 -2.59 -3.68
C TRP A 58 7.11 -1.43 -3.54
N HIS A 59 8.39 -1.68 -3.83
CA HIS A 59 9.45 -0.69 -3.69
C HIS A 59 9.98 -0.20 -5.04
N TYR A 60 10.03 -1.09 -6.03
CA TYR A 60 10.56 -0.78 -7.36
C TYR A 60 9.70 -1.42 -8.44
N THR A 61 9.49 -0.71 -9.52
CA THR A 61 8.98 -1.25 -10.78
C THR A 61 10.01 -1.07 -11.86
N MET A 62 10.14 -2.06 -12.71
CA MET A 62 11.04 -2.03 -13.85
C MET A 62 10.32 -2.54 -15.09
N ARG A 63 10.58 -1.91 -16.22
CA ARG A 63 10.12 -2.41 -17.51
C ARG A 63 11.26 -3.21 -18.13
N CYS A 64 10.98 -4.42 -18.48
CA CYS A 64 11.95 -5.33 -19.09
C CYS A 64 11.27 -6.22 -20.12
N ASP A 65 12.08 -6.87 -20.95
CA ASP A 65 11.61 -7.92 -21.82
C ASP A 65 11.46 -9.23 -21.04
N THR A 66 10.62 -10.13 -21.53
CA THR A 66 10.33 -11.42 -20.87
C THR A 66 11.60 -12.25 -20.63
N ASP A 67 12.48 -12.32 -21.65
CA ASP A 67 13.74 -13.06 -21.55
C ASP A 67 14.65 -12.55 -20.43
N TRP A 68 14.69 -11.22 -20.26
CA TRP A 68 15.43 -10.60 -19.18
C TRP A 68 14.84 -10.90 -17.81
N PHE A 69 13.50 -10.95 -17.72
CA PHE A 69 12.81 -11.27 -16.48
C PHE A 69 13.12 -12.71 -16.02
N GLU A 70 13.10 -13.67 -16.95
CA GLU A 70 13.45 -15.06 -16.63
C GLU A 70 14.90 -15.22 -16.16
N GLU A 71 15.84 -14.46 -16.74
CA GLU A 71 17.23 -14.45 -16.30
C GLU A 71 17.39 -13.79 -14.92
N PHE A 72 16.65 -12.69 -14.68
CA PHE A 72 16.62 -12.01 -13.41
C PHE A 72 16.08 -12.93 -12.30
N GLU A 73 14.97 -13.61 -12.54
CA GLU A 73 14.36 -14.53 -11.57
C GLU A 73 15.26 -15.71 -11.21
N LYS A 74 16.03 -16.22 -12.17
CA LYS A 74 17.05 -17.26 -11.94
C LYS A 74 18.21 -16.76 -11.10
N THR A 75 18.58 -15.50 -11.25
CA THR A 75 19.75 -14.88 -10.60
C THR A 75 19.43 -14.36 -9.20
N TYR A 76 18.26 -13.77 -9.02
CA TYR A 76 17.83 -13.13 -7.77
C TYR A 76 16.71 -13.93 -7.12
N GLN A 77 17.08 -14.95 -6.35
CA GLN A 77 16.08 -15.70 -5.59
C GLN A 77 15.52 -14.88 -4.41
N PRO A 78 14.20 -14.93 -4.15
CA PRO A 78 13.61 -14.26 -3.01
C PRO A 78 14.27 -14.66 -1.70
N GLY A 79 14.63 -13.67 -0.88
CA GLY A 79 15.27 -13.87 0.42
C GLY A 79 16.79 -13.89 0.42
N GLU A 80 17.46 -13.93 -0.72
CA GLU A 80 18.92 -13.77 -0.79
C GLU A 80 19.36 -12.33 -0.57
N LYS A 81 20.37 -12.16 0.25
CA LYS A 81 20.99 -10.85 0.51
C LYS A 81 22.25 -10.69 -0.33
N GLU A 82 22.19 -9.85 -1.32
CA GLU A 82 23.34 -9.46 -2.09
C GLU A 82 23.65 -7.97 -1.87
N GLN A 83 24.91 -7.64 -1.54
CA GLN A 83 25.40 -6.27 -1.35
C GLN A 83 24.54 -5.35 -0.45
N GLY A 84 23.86 -5.91 0.56
CA GLY A 84 23.03 -5.15 1.48
C GLY A 84 21.56 -4.97 1.05
N TYR A 85 21.17 -5.54 -0.08
CA TYR A 85 19.80 -5.60 -0.56
C TYR A 85 19.22 -6.98 -0.32
N CYS A 86 17.90 -7.05 -0.11
CA CYS A 86 17.15 -8.29 -0.04
C CYS A 86 15.94 -8.15 -0.97
N VAL A 87 15.83 -9.03 -1.94
CA VAL A 87 14.62 -9.17 -2.75
C VAL A 87 13.69 -10.10 -2.00
N GLU A 88 12.60 -9.58 -1.46
CA GLU A 88 11.63 -10.38 -0.71
C GLU A 88 10.64 -11.07 -1.63
N GLN A 89 10.18 -10.37 -2.65
CA GLN A 89 9.20 -10.86 -3.61
C GLN A 89 9.37 -10.15 -4.96
N VAL A 90 9.17 -10.89 -6.03
CA VAL A 90 9.12 -10.40 -7.40
C VAL A 90 7.78 -10.81 -8.01
N GLY A 91 7.23 -9.98 -8.87
CA GLY A 91 5.99 -10.30 -9.60
C GLY A 91 6.03 -9.68 -10.98
N LEU A 92 5.60 -10.44 -11.97
CA LEU A 92 5.48 -10.00 -13.36
C LEU A 92 4.06 -9.49 -13.63
N LEU A 93 3.98 -8.38 -14.34
CA LEU A 93 2.75 -7.84 -14.88
C LEU A 93 2.95 -7.53 -16.36
N THR A 94 2.10 -8.10 -17.20
CA THR A 94 1.96 -7.73 -18.61
C THR A 94 0.63 -7.02 -18.79
N MET A 95 0.66 -5.80 -19.28
CA MET A 95 -0.52 -4.95 -19.43
C MET A 95 -0.94 -4.87 -20.89
N ARG A 96 -2.22 -5.08 -21.16
CA ARG A 96 -2.86 -4.87 -22.46
C ARG A 96 -4.09 -4.02 -22.26
N LYS A 97 -4.14 -2.87 -22.91
CA LYS A 97 -5.33 -2.03 -22.91
C LYS A 97 -6.33 -2.53 -23.93
N VAL A 98 -7.57 -2.66 -23.50
CA VAL A 98 -8.71 -3.03 -24.33
C VAL A 98 -9.75 -1.91 -24.22
N ILE A 99 -10.32 -1.49 -25.35
CA ILE A 99 -11.36 -0.47 -25.40
C ILE A 99 -12.69 -1.16 -25.71
N GLU A 100 -13.53 -1.27 -24.70
CA GLU A 100 -14.93 -1.66 -24.84
C GLU A 100 -15.81 -0.44 -24.58
N GLU A 101 -16.29 0.19 -25.64
CA GLU A 101 -17.07 1.42 -25.52
C GLU A 101 -18.31 1.26 -24.61
N PRO A 102 -18.54 2.15 -23.63
CA PRO A 102 -17.81 3.41 -23.38
C PRO A 102 -16.64 3.28 -22.40
N TYR A 103 -16.19 2.09 -22.07
CA TYR A 103 -15.19 1.84 -21.03
C TYR A 103 -13.82 1.49 -21.61
N GLU A 104 -12.79 2.03 -21.01
CA GLU A 104 -11.41 1.60 -21.20
C GLU A 104 -11.09 0.55 -20.11
N ILE A 105 -10.79 -0.67 -20.53
CA ILE A 105 -10.50 -1.79 -19.63
C ILE A 105 -9.04 -2.16 -19.80
N GLU A 106 -8.38 -2.41 -18.71
CA GLU A 106 -7.01 -2.90 -18.68
C GLU A 106 -7.06 -4.41 -18.43
N LEU A 107 -6.65 -5.18 -19.41
CA LEU A 107 -6.52 -6.63 -19.31
C LEU A 107 -5.07 -6.95 -18.98
N ASP A 108 -4.84 -7.42 -17.79
CA ASP A 108 -3.52 -7.68 -17.28
C ASP A 108 -3.30 -9.18 -17.12
N TYR A 109 -2.18 -9.68 -17.62
CA TYR A 109 -1.65 -10.95 -17.17
C TYR A 109 -0.71 -10.68 -15.98
N ALA A 110 -1.04 -11.21 -14.82
CA ALA A 110 -0.29 -11.01 -13.61
C ALA A 110 -0.03 -12.33 -12.89
N GLU A 111 1.17 -12.51 -12.39
CA GLU A 111 1.47 -13.63 -11.51
C GLU A 111 0.81 -13.45 -10.14
N GLU A 112 0.56 -14.55 -9.43
CA GLU A 112 -0.03 -14.54 -8.09
C GLU A 112 0.73 -13.64 -7.12
N GLY A 113 2.06 -13.62 -7.22
CA GLY A 113 2.94 -12.74 -6.45
C GLY A 113 2.64 -11.25 -6.64
N TYR A 114 2.31 -10.84 -7.86
CA TYR A 114 1.93 -9.46 -8.16
C TYR A 114 0.64 -9.05 -7.46
N LEU A 115 -0.38 -9.89 -7.47
CA LEU A 115 -1.65 -9.59 -6.80
C LEU A 115 -1.47 -9.35 -5.29
N SER A 116 -0.67 -10.18 -4.65
CA SER A 116 -0.38 -10.04 -3.22
C SER A 116 0.35 -8.73 -2.92
N MET A 117 1.29 -8.31 -3.76
CA MET A 117 1.98 -7.02 -3.64
C MET A 117 1.03 -5.83 -3.83
N MET A 118 0.03 -5.96 -4.70
CA MET A 118 -1.01 -4.94 -4.91
C MET A 118 -2.09 -4.96 -3.82
N GLY A 119 -2.00 -5.86 -2.83
CA GLY A 119 -2.99 -6.01 -1.79
C GLY A 119 -4.34 -6.50 -2.30
N ARG A 120 -4.38 -7.11 -3.50
CA ARG A 120 -5.59 -7.69 -4.08
C ARG A 120 -5.75 -9.12 -3.60
N THR A 121 -6.99 -9.49 -3.33
CA THR A 121 -7.35 -10.85 -2.90
C THR A 121 -8.49 -11.37 -3.74
N VAL A 122 -8.50 -12.68 -3.98
CA VAL A 122 -9.65 -13.35 -4.57
C VAL A 122 -10.76 -13.44 -3.52
N LYS A 123 -11.92 -12.89 -3.82
CA LYS A 123 -13.11 -12.91 -2.95
C LYS A 123 -13.93 -14.18 -3.14
N GLU A 124 -14.08 -14.62 -4.40
CA GLU A 124 -14.86 -15.79 -4.78
C GLU A 124 -14.15 -16.51 -5.92
N GLY A 125 -14.25 -17.83 -5.98
CA GLY A 125 -13.59 -18.64 -7.01
C GLY A 125 -12.09 -18.80 -6.78
N ARG A 126 -11.31 -18.77 -7.85
CA ARG A 126 -9.86 -18.91 -7.83
C ARG A 126 -9.17 -17.91 -8.77
N TYR A 127 -7.87 -17.84 -8.68
CA TYR A 127 -7.05 -17.10 -9.64
C TYR A 127 -6.99 -17.84 -10.98
N PRO A 128 -6.92 -17.14 -12.15
CA PRO A 128 -6.72 -17.77 -13.45
C PRO A 128 -5.43 -18.60 -13.50
N GLU A 129 -5.55 -19.84 -13.94
CA GLU A 129 -4.43 -20.76 -14.08
C GLU A 129 -4.28 -21.26 -15.52
N GLU A 130 -5.34 -21.16 -16.31
CA GLU A 130 -5.39 -21.64 -17.69
C GLU A 130 -5.68 -20.50 -18.67
N GLU A 131 -5.25 -20.68 -19.92
CA GLU A 131 -5.52 -19.74 -20.99
C GLU A 131 -7.04 -19.64 -21.24
N GLY A 132 -7.54 -18.43 -21.40
CA GLY A 132 -8.98 -18.17 -21.54
C GLY A 132 -9.75 -18.08 -20.23
N GLU A 133 -9.09 -18.13 -19.09
CA GLU A 133 -9.70 -17.81 -17.80
C GLU A 133 -9.43 -16.35 -17.42
N ALA A 134 -10.39 -15.74 -16.75
CA ALA A 134 -10.24 -14.38 -16.24
C ALA A 134 -10.84 -14.22 -14.85
N ALA A 135 -10.20 -13.39 -14.04
CA ALA A 135 -10.73 -12.92 -12.77
C ALA A 135 -11.02 -11.42 -12.88
N LEU A 136 -12.24 -11.03 -12.53
CA LEU A 136 -12.73 -9.66 -12.66
C LEU A 136 -13.11 -9.10 -11.28
N ASP A 137 -13.03 -7.78 -11.14
CA ASP A 137 -13.61 -7.11 -9.98
C ASP A 137 -15.11 -6.82 -10.18
N GLU A 138 -15.81 -6.52 -9.09
CA GLU A 138 -17.25 -6.27 -9.13
C GLU A 138 -17.63 -5.03 -9.95
N PHE A 139 -16.75 -4.04 -10.04
CA PHE A 139 -16.96 -2.85 -10.83
C PHE A 139 -16.94 -3.19 -12.32
N THR A 140 -15.96 -3.98 -12.77
CA THR A 140 -15.82 -4.43 -14.15
C THR A 140 -16.98 -5.34 -14.57
N LEU A 141 -17.35 -6.31 -13.72
CA LEU A 141 -18.51 -7.18 -13.98
C LEU A 141 -19.78 -6.37 -14.24
N ARG A 142 -20.03 -5.35 -13.43
CA ARG A 142 -21.20 -4.49 -13.55
C ARG A 142 -21.17 -3.60 -14.79
N ASN A 143 -20.03 -3.06 -15.14
CA ASN A 143 -19.88 -2.18 -16.30
C ASN A 143 -19.99 -2.93 -17.62
N LEU A 144 -19.56 -4.18 -17.66
CA LEU A 144 -19.65 -5.04 -18.83
C LEU A 144 -20.95 -5.87 -18.88
N ASP A 145 -21.85 -5.69 -17.91
CA ASP A 145 -23.10 -6.45 -17.76
C ASP A 145 -22.89 -7.97 -17.74
N ILE A 146 -21.75 -8.40 -17.14
CA ILE A 146 -21.38 -9.80 -16.98
C ILE A 146 -22.03 -10.33 -15.69
N PRO A 147 -22.79 -11.48 -15.75
CA PRO A 147 -23.36 -12.09 -14.56
C PRO A 147 -22.27 -12.46 -13.52
N ARG A 148 -22.56 -12.20 -12.24
CA ARG A 148 -21.68 -12.54 -11.14
C ARG A 148 -21.74 -14.03 -10.77
N GLU A 149 -21.48 -14.89 -11.72
CA GLU A 149 -21.50 -16.35 -11.55
C GLU A 149 -20.21 -16.95 -12.09
N ILE A 150 -19.46 -17.66 -11.25
CA ILE A 150 -18.25 -18.36 -11.66
C ILE A 150 -18.60 -19.40 -12.73
N GLY A 151 -17.82 -19.43 -13.81
CA GLY A 151 -18.06 -20.26 -14.97
C GLY A 151 -18.82 -19.54 -16.11
N THR A 152 -19.26 -18.30 -15.90
CA THR A 152 -19.85 -17.47 -16.96
C THR A 152 -18.82 -17.19 -18.04
N THR A 153 -19.19 -17.38 -19.30
CA THR A 153 -18.37 -17.01 -20.44
C THR A 153 -18.73 -15.63 -20.95
N PHE A 154 -17.74 -14.84 -21.30
CA PHE A 154 -17.92 -13.51 -21.86
C PHE A 154 -16.87 -13.25 -22.94
N THR A 155 -17.09 -12.26 -23.78
CA THR A 155 -16.17 -11.89 -24.85
C THR A 155 -15.62 -10.50 -24.59
N LEU A 156 -14.31 -10.35 -24.73
CA LEU A 156 -13.61 -9.09 -24.60
C LEU A 156 -12.59 -8.98 -25.73
N ASP A 157 -12.62 -7.87 -26.50
CA ASP A 157 -11.74 -7.66 -27.66
C ASP A 157 -11.74 -8.82 -28.67
N GLY A 158 -12.89 -9.50 -28.85
CA GLY A 158 -13.04 -10.65 -29.75
C GLY A 158 -12.51 -11.97 -29.18
N GLU A 159 -11.92 -12.00 -28.00
CA GLU A 159 -11.47 -13.20 -27.31
C GLU A 159 -12.52 -13.64 -26.29
N THR A 160 -12.73 -14.93 -26.13
CA THR A 160 -13.70 -15.49 -25.17
C THR A 160 -13.00 -15.94 -23.92
N PHE A 161 -13.50 -15.46 -22.79
CA PHE A 161 -13.00 -15.79 -21.47
C PHE A 161 -14.05 -16.47 -20.60
N THR A 162 -13.59 -17.25 -19.66
CA THR A 162 -14.43 -17.85 -18.61
C THR A 162 -14.11 -17.18 -17.27
N LEU A 163 -15.12 -16.67 -16.58
CA LEU A 163 -14.96 -16.09 -15.26
C LEU A 163 -14.61 -17.18 -14.25
N CYS A 164 -13.38 -17.21 -13.77
CA CYS A 164 -12.92 -18.19 -12.79
C CYS A 164 -12.79 -17.61 -11.36
N GLY A 165 -12.77 -16.28 -11.24
CA GLY A 165 -12.66 -15.64 -9.94
C GLY A 165 -13.18 -14.21 -9.91
N ILE A 166 -13.56 -13.77 -8.71
CA ILE A 166 -13.92 -12.39 -8.40
C ILE A 166 -12.89 -11.83 -7.46
N VAL A 167 -12.19 -10.79 -7.89
CA VAL A 167 -11.11 -10.14 -7.12
C VAL A 167 -11.61 -8.90 -6.40
N SER A 168 -10.86 -8.47 -5.38
CA SER A 168 -11.14 -7.22 -4.70
C SER A 168 -10.93 -6.05 -5.66
N GLU A 169 -11.81 -5.05 -5.57
CA GLU A 169 -11.65 -3.80 -6.31
C GLU A 169 -10.32 -3.14 -5.96
N GLN A 170 -9.67 -2.54 -6.96
CA GLN A 170 -8.56 -1.65 -6.69
C GLN A 170 -9.14 -0.42 -5.99
N PRO A 171 -8.59 0.01 -4.85
CA PRO A 171 -9.00 1.26 -4.26
C PRO A 171 -8.78 2.34 -5.33
N SER A 172 -9.86 2.81 -5.93
CA SER A 172 -9.76 3.83 -6.97
C SER A 172 -9.02 5.03 -6.38
N ALA A 173 -8.02 5.50 -7.11
CA ALA A 173 -7.37 6.78 -6.85
C ALA A 173 -8.35 7.91 -7.22
N LEU A 174 -9.58 7.86 -6.68
CA LEU A 174 -10.56 8.90 -6.85
C LEU A 174 -10.35 9.96 -5.80
N THR A 175 -9.86 11.03 -6.32
CA THR A 175 -9.87 12.46 -6.06
C THR A 175 -8.86 12.97 -5.11
#